data_de1de9d08d90088a4eef6a650bec5ea9
#
_entry.id   de1de9d08d90088a4eef6a650bec5ea9
#
_cell.length_a   1.000
_cell.length_b   1.000
_cell.length_c   1.000
_cell.angle_alpha   90.00
_cell.angle_beta   90.00
_cell.angle_gamma   90.00
#
_symmetry.space_group_name_H-M   'P 1'
#
loop_
_entity.id
_entity.type
_entity.pdbx_description
1 polymer ?
#
loop_
_entity_poly.entity_id
_entity_poly.type
_entity_poly.pdbx_seq_one_letter_code
_entity_poly.pdbx_strand_id
1 'polypeptide(L)'
;MHPKKIIKIVVIILLPLGIQLFASGKNKMRPIKEVIIDHQDEDMYVTDETIRRTIFKDPQAPQPIGLLKLREIENLLDNNDMIEKSEVFYTLDGVLNAKVKQRQPIARVYDNGTVYYMDTQGKKMPLSSSYSARVPLLKGECNKYWEDTYRLMMFIQNDMWLNENITEVMVKNNGEYQFLMRIPHFTVLFGHFEDEQMKKANLK
;
A
#
# COMPACT_ATOMS: atom_id res chain seq x y z
N MET A 1 7.81 51.98 39.26
CA MET A 1 7.10 51.74 37.96
C MET A 1 5.62 51.95 38.18
N HIS A 2 4.92 52.79 37.38
CA HIS A 2 3.51 53.10 37.64
C HIS A 2 2.64 51.84 37.47
N PRO A 3 1.76 51.50 38.46
CA PRO A 3 0.96 50.27 38.44
C PRO A 3 0.12 50.14 37.15
N LYS A 4 -0.33 51.26 36.57
CA LYS A 4 -1.06 51.29 35.29
C LYS A 4 -0.24 50.78 34.07
N LYS A 5 1.11 50.94 34.08
CA LYS A 5 2.00 50.42 33.03
C LYS A 5 2.17 48.91 33.14
N ILE A 6 2.26 48.40 34.38
CA ILE A 6 2.39 46.94 34.64
C ILE A 6 1.12 46.23 34.19
N ILE A 7 -0.06 46.76 34.55
CA ILE A 7 -1.35 46.18 34.14
C ILE A 7 -1.47 46.13 32.59
N LYS A 8 -1.07 47.20 31.87
CA LYS A 8 -1.08 47.19 30.41
C LYS A 8 -0.19 46.11 29.81
N ILE A 9 1.01 45.92 30.34
CA ILE A 9 1.94 44.87 29.87
C ILE A 9 1.36 43.48 30.12
N VAL A 10 0.79 43.25 31.31
CA VAL A 10 0.17 41.98 31.69
C VAL A 10 -1.00 41.67 30.75
N VAL A 11 -1.86 42.61 30.42
CA VAL A 11 -2.99 42.46 29.52
C VAL A 11 -2.51 42.15 28.09
N ILE A 12 -1.47 42.84 27.59
CA ILE A 12 -0.89 42.62 26.27
C ILE A 12 -0.33 41.20 26.12
N ILE A 13 0.21 40.60 27.21
CA ILE A 13 0.76 39.25 27.21
C ILE A 13 -0.34 38.19 27.41
N LEU A 14 -1.25 38.39 28.35
CA LEU A 14 -2.27 37.39 28.70
C LEU A 14 -3.38 37.29 27.69
N LEU A 15 -3.73 38.37 26.97
CA LEU A 15 -4.82 38.35 26.01
C LEU A 15 -4.51 37.48 24.78
N PRO A 16 -3.35 37.58 24.11
CA PRO A 16 -2.99 36.66 23.03
C PRO A 16 -2.89 35.21 23.49
N LEU A 17 -2.31 34.98 24.71
CA LEU A 17 -2.20 33.66 25.29
C LEU A 17 -3.58 33.03 25.55
N GLY A 18 -4.53 33.81 26.07
CA GLY A 18 -5.91 33.38 26.29
C GLY A 18 -6.64 33.06 24.98
N ILE A 19 -6.48 33.88 23.93
CA ILE A 19 -7.04 33.67 22.61
C ILE A 19 -6.44 32.40 22.01
N GLN A 20 -5.13 32.16 22.11
CA GLN A 20 -4.45 30.98 21.58
C GLN A 20 -4.92 29.71 22.28
N LEU A 21 -5.08 29.69 23.60
CA LEU A 21 -5.60 28.54 24.34
C LEU A 21 -7.05 28.25 23.98
N PHE A 22 -7.90 29.26 23.83
CA PHE A 22 -9.29 29.13 23.45
C PHE A 22 -9.43 28.61 22.01
N ALA A 23 -8.68 29.18 21.06
CA ALA A 23 -8.67 28.74 19.68
C ALA A 23 -8.16 27.31 19.52
N SER A 24 -7.11 26.95 20.28
CA SER A 24 -6.57 25.58 20.29
C SER A 24 -7.58 24.57 20.84
N GLY A 25 -8.29 24.90 21.92
CA GLY A 25 -9.33 24.06 22.49
C GLY A 25 -10.51 23.82 21.53
N LYS A 26 -11.01 24.89 20.89
CA LYS A 26 -12.09 24.76 19.88
C LYS A 26 -11.67 23.95 18.66
N ASN A 27 -10.44 24.11 18.21
CA ASN A 27 -9.94 23.39 17.05
C ASN A 27 -9.83 21.88 17.31
N LYS A 28 -9.43 21.47 18.52
CA LYS A 28 -9.38 20.06 18.91
C LYS A 28 -10.73 19.36 18.93
N MET A 29 -11.80 20.08 19.24
CA MET A 29 -13.15 19.53 19.37
C MET A 29 -13.98 19.65 18.07
N ARG A 30 -13.34 19.99 16.97
CA ARG A 30 -14.02 20.04 15.65
C ARG A 30 -14.50 18.68 15.24
N PRO A 31 -15.79 18.55 14.85
CA PRO A 31 -16.28 17.30 14.27
C PRO A 31 -15.68 17.06 12.88
N ILE A 32 -15.50 15.82 12.52
CA ILE A 32 -15.22 15.42 11.15
C ILE A 32 -16.51 15.56 10.37
N LYS A 33 -16.51 16.34 9.32
CA LYS A 33 -17.67 16.55 8.46
C LYS A 33 -17.78 15.49 7.38
N GLU A 34 -16.64 15.10 6.84
CA GLU A 34 -16.55 14.15 5.73
C GLU A 34 -15.24 13.38 5.81
N VAL A 35 -15.27 12.15 5.29
CA VAL A 35 -14.10 11.28 5.16
C VAL A 35 -13.97 10.87 3.70
N ILE A 36 -12.91 11.33 3.06
CA ILE A 36 -12.56 11.00 1.69
C ILE A 36 -11.44 9.97 1.72
N ILE A 37 -11.65 8.82 1.08
CA ILE A 37 -10.64 7.80 0.85
C ILE A 37 -10.26 7.89 -0.62
N ASP A 38 -8.99 8.18 -0.88
CA ASP A 38 -8.42 8.32 -2.21
C ASP A 38 -7.51 7.11 -2.48
N HIS A 39 -7.99 6.18 -3.31
CA HIS A 39 -7.20 5.07 -3.81
C HIS A 39 -6.37 5.57 -4.99
N GLN A 40 -5.05 5.49 -4.87
CA GLN A 40 -4.14 5.90 -5.95
C GLN A 40 -4.08 4.90 -7.11
N ASP A 41 -4.69 3.72 -6.93
CA ASP A 41 -4.69 2.61 -7.87
C ASP A 41 -6.13 2.30 -8.30
N GLU A 42 -6.30 1.76 -9.52
CA GLU A 42 -7.63 1.35 -10.04
C GLU A 42 -8.11 0.04 -9.40
N ASP A 43 -7.19 -0.85 -9.05
CA ASP A 43 -7.48 -2.15 -8.43
C ASP A 43 -7.76 -1.98 -6.94
N MET A 44 -8.83 -2.59 -6.44
CA MET A 44 -9.25 -2.44 -5.04
C MET A 44 -9.03 -3.73 -4.24
N TYR A 45 -7.80 -3.94 -3.77
CA TYR A 45 -7.46 -5.06 -2.86
C TYR A 45 -7.94 -4.80 -1.44
N VAL A 46 -8.02 -3.52 -1.01
CA VAL A 46 -8.53 -3.08 0.28
C VAL A 46 -9.76 -2.22 0.06
N THR A 47 -10.85 -2.53 0.76
CA THR A 47 -12.10 -1.79 0.66
C THR A 47 -12.09 -0.54 1.53
N ASP A 48 -12.89 0.48 1.15
CA ASP A 48 -13.14 1.69 1.95
C ASP A 48 -13.58 1.35 3.37
N GLU A 49 -14.41 0.33 3.52
CA GLU A 49 -14.89 -0.13 4.82
C GLU A 49 -13.75 -0.59 5.72
N THR A 50 -12.78 -1.32 5.17
CA THR A 50 -11.58 -1.76 5.91
C THR A 50 -10.74 -0.57 6.35
N ILE A 51 -10.54 0.41 5.45
CA ILE A 51 -9.79 1.64 5.74
C ILE A 51 -10.52 2.44 6.82
N ARG A 52 -11.84 2.65 6.71
CA ARG A 52 -12.66 3.36 7.70
C ARG A 52 -12.60 2.70 9.08
N ARG A 53 -12.67 1.37 9.16
CA ARG A 53 -12.54 0.64 10.43
C ARG A 53 -11.15 0.77 11.04
N THR A 54 -10.12 0.89 10.23
CA THR A 54 -8.75 1.13 10.72
C THR A 54 -8.60 2.56 11.25
N ILE A 55 -9.21 3.56 10.61
CA ILE A 55 -9.17 4.97 11.02
C ILE A 55 -9.98 5.19 12.30
N PHE A 56 -11.17 4.61 12.38
CA PHE A 56 -12.11 4.83 13.48
C PHE A 56 -12.32 3.55 14.27
N LYS A 57 -12.22 3.63 15.59
CA LYS A 57 -12.62 2.53 16.49
C LYS A 57 -14.11 2.19 16.34
N ASP A 58 -14.93 3.22 16.12
CA ASP A 58 -16.33 3.13 15.78
C ASP A 58 -16.61 4.00 14.54
N PRO A 59 -16.83 3.41 13.36
CA PRO A 59 -17.11 4.16 12.14
C PRO A 59 -18.41 4.96 12.19
N GLN A 60 -19.36 4.61 13.08
CA GLN A 60 -20.65 5.31 13.25
C GLN A 60 -20.55 6.51 14.21
N ALA A 61 -19.53 6.53 15.05
CA ALA A 61 -19.27 7.61 16.00
C ALA A 61 -17.83 8.14 15.86
N PRO A 62 -17.51 8.86 14.76
CA PRO A 62 -16.17 9.35 14.52
C PRO A 62 -15.76 10.35 15.58
N GLN A 63 -14.54 10.19 16.11
CA GLN A 63 -13.97 11.08 17.12
C GLN A 63 -13.69 12.48 16.53
N PRO A 64 -13.69 13.55 17.36
CA PRO A 64 -13.26 14.87 16.92
C PRO A 64 -11.84 14.84 16.34
N ILE A 65 -11.58 15.70 15.35
CA ILE A 65 -10.30 15.78 14.61
C ILE A 65 -9.10 15.85 15.57
N GLY A 66 -9.17 16.65 16.62
CA GLY A 66 -8.05 16.84 17.54
C GLY A 66 -7.73 15.65 18.46
N LEU A 67 -8.58 14.62 18.47
CA LEU A 67 -8.35 13.37 19.20
C LEU A 67 -7.79 12.28 18.30
N LEU A 68 -7.79 12.48 16.98
CA LEU A 68 -7.19 11.55 16.02
C LEU A 68 -5.67 11.71 16.05
N LYS A 69 -5.00 10.61 16.27
CA LYS A 69 -3.55 10.51 16.18
C LYS A 69 -3.17 10.06 14.79
N LEU A 70 -3.11 10.98 13.83
CA LEU A 70 -2.96 10.69 12.40
C LEU A 70 -1.77 9.77 12.13
N ARG A 71 -0.62 10.00 12.76
CA ARG A 71 0.57 9.16 12.61
C ARG A 71 0.38 7.71 13.11
N GLU A 72 -0.42 7.51 14.18
CA GLU A 72 -0.76 6.16 14.63
C GLU A 72 -1.69 5.47 13.63
N ILE A 73 -2.62 6.22 13.03
CA ILE A 73 -3.53 5.73 12.00
C ILE A 73 -2.75 5.35 10.73
N GLU A 74 -1.84 6.19 10.26
CA GLU A 74 -0.96 5.86 9.13
C GLU A 74 -0.16 4.59 9.39
N ASN A 75 0.46 4.48 10.58
CA ASN A 75 1.18 3.25 10.95
C ASN A 75 0.27 2.00 10.96
N LEU A 76 -0.99 2.13 11.39
CA LEU A 76 -1.94 1.01 11.39
C LEU A 76 -2.35 0.62 9.95
N LEU A 77 -2.53 1.60 9.08
CA LEU A 77 -2.80 1.37 7.66
C LEU A 77 -1.59 0.74 6.96
N ASP A 78 -0.40 1.27 7.17
CA ASP A 78 0.85 0.78 6.56
C ASP A 78 1.25 -0.63 7.06
N ASN A 79 0.74 -1.06 8.23
CA ASN A 79 0.88 -2.44 8.72
C ASN A 79 -0.08 -3.43 8.04
N ASN A 80 -1.00 -2.97 7.21
CA ASN A 80 -1.83 -3.86 6.41
C ASN A 80 -1.00 -4.39 5.22
N ASP A 81 -0.89 -5.71 5.12
CA ASP A 81 -0.06 -6.38 4.09
C ASP A 81 -0.50 -6.08 2.63
N MET A 82 -1.67 -5.48 2.42
CA MET A 82 -2.16 -5.05 1.10
C MET A 82 -1.86 -3.57 0.81
N ILE A 83 -1.40 -2.80 1.81
CA ILE A 83 -1.10 -1.38 1.66
C ILE A 83 0.41 -1.18 1.54
N GLU A 84 0.84 -0.44 0.52
CA GLU A 84 2.25 -0.07 0.36
C GLU A 84 2.57 1.15 1.21
N LYS A 85 1.69 2.15 1.19
CA LYS A 85 1.84 3.41 1.93
C LYS A 85 0.51 4.11 2.08
N SER A 86 0.34 4.82 3.20
CA SER A 86 -0.78 5.70 3.44
C SER A 86 -0.34 7.10 3.87
N GLU A 87 -1.21 8.08 3.63
CA GLU A 87 -1.09 9.45 4.09
C GLU A 87 -2.45 9.91 4.60
N VAL A 88 -2.53 10.29 5.88
CA VAL A 88 -3.79 10.73 6.51
C VAL A 88 -3.64 12.15 7.00
N PHE A 89 -4.49 13.04 6.52
CA PHE A 89 -4.50 14.45 6.90
C PHE A 89 -5.92 15.01 6.93
N TYR A 90 -6.10 16.13 7.60
CA TYR A 90 -7.36 16.84 7.60
C TYR A 90 -7.19 18.28 7.10
N THR A 91 -8.23 18.78 6.46
CA THR A 91 -8.28 20.14 5.94
C THR A 91 -8.91 21.10 6.95
N LEU A 92 -8.71 22.39 6.73
CA LEU A 92 -9.21 23.44 7.64
C LEU A 92 -10.74 23.46 7.72
N ASP A 93 -11.45 22.99 6.72
CA ASP A 93 -12.91 22.88 6.67
C ASP A 93 -13.48 21.62 7.34
N GLY A 94 -12.62 20.73 7.82
CA GLY A 94 -13.01 19.57 8.63
C GLY A 94 -13.20 18.27 7.85
N VAL A 95 -12.60 18.18 6.65
CA VAL A 95 -12.56 16.94 5.86
C VAL A 95 -11.32 16.13 6.24
N LEU A 96 -11.51 14.86 6.58
CA LEU A 96 -10.43 13.90 6.78
C LEU A 96 -10.16 13.20 5.44
N ASN A 97 -8.92 13.29 4.98
CA ASN A 97 -8.46 12.64 3.76
C ASN A 97 -7.54 11.47 4.12
N ALA A 98 -7.76 10.31 3.54
CA ALA A 98 -6.89 9.15 3.61
C ALA A 98 -6.49 8.77 2.18
N LYS A 99 -5.25 9.08 1.80
CA LYS A 99 -4.66 8.62 0.55
C LYS A 99 -4.02 7.27 0.80
N VAL A 100 -4.40 6.27 0.01
CA VAL A 100 -3.92 4.90 0.18
C VAL A 100 -3.34 4.41 -1.14
N LYS A 101 -2.05 4.08 -1.11
CA LYS A 101 -1.37 3.37 -2.18
C LYS A 101 -1.33 1.89 -1.84
N GLN A 102 -1.96 1.07 -2.66
CA GLN A 102 -2.00 -0.38 -2.47
C GLN A 102 -0.77 -1.04 -3.08
N ARG A 103 -0.40 -2.24 -2.56
CA ARG A 103 0.66 -3.06 -3.16
C ARG A 103 0.20 -3.59 -4.50
N GLN A 104 1.11 -3.63 -5.46
CA GLN A 104 0.85 -4.12 -6.81
C GLN A 104 1.43 -5.53 -6.98
N PRO A 105 0.59 -6.57 -7.10
CA PRO A 105 1.08 -7.93 -7.32
C PRO A 105 1.66 -8.10 -8.73
N ILE A 106 2.73 -8.87 -8.82
CA ILE A 106 3.41 -9.25 -10.07
C ILE A 106 3.33 -10.76 -10.35
N ALA A 107 3.05 -11.57 -9.33
CA ALA A 107 2.84 -13.01 -9.46
C ALA A 107 1.89 -13.53 -8.39
N ARG A 108 1.18 -14.63 -8.68
CA ARG A 108 0.43 -15.43 -7.71
C ARG A 108 1.24 -16.68 -7.39
N VAL A 109 1.75 -16.78 -6.16
CA VAL A 109 2.61 -17.87 -5.72
C VAL A 109 1.76 -18.99 -5.12
N TYR A 110 1.96 -20.20 -5.61
CA TYR A 110 1.45 -21.45 -5.01
C TYR A 110 2.59 -22.17 -4.33
N ASP A 111 2.57 -22.22 -3.03
CA ASP A 111 3.62 -22.76 -2.19
C ASP A 111 3.04 -23.74 -1.15
N ASN A 112 3.26 -25.04 -1.34
CA ASN A 112 2.87 -26.09 -0.40
C ASN A 112 1.42 -26.00 0.12
N GLY A 113 0.46 -25.70 -0.77
CA GLY A 113 -0.95 -25.55 -0.44
C GLY A 113 -1.37 -24.15 0.03
N THR A 114 -0.42 -23.24 0.22
CA THR A 114 -0.68 -21.84 0.52
C THR A 114 -0.60 -21.02 -0.76
N VAL A 115 -1.52 -20.04 -0.91
CA VAL A 115 -1.55 -19.14 -2.06
C VAL A 115 -1.46 -17.69 -1.57
N TYR A 116 -0.54 -16.94 -2.16
CA TYR A 116 -0.33 -15.52 -1.87
C TYR A 116 0.21 -14.81 -3.12
N TYR A 117 0.28 -13.50 -3.09
CA TYR A 117 0.93 -12.74 -4.15
C TYR A 117 2.38 -12.39 -3.80
N MET A 118 3.21 -12.23 -4.83
CA MET A 118 4.46 -11.49 -4.80
C MET A 118 4.18 -10.11 -5.37
N ASP A 119 4.56 -9.05 -4.65
CA ASP A 119 4.37 -7.67 -5.09
C ASP A 119 5.60 -7.10 -5.83
N THR A 120 5.48 -5.88 -6.34
CA THR A 120 6.55 -5.14 -7.03
C THR A 120 7.78 -4.84 -6.16
N GLN A 121 7.72 -5.07 -4.85
CA GLN A 121 8.84 -4.93 -3.92
C GLN A 121 9.44 -6.30 -3.53
N GLY A 122 8.96 -7.40 -4.12
CA GLY A 122 9.36 -8.76 -3.77
C GLY A 122 8.81 -9.22 -2.42
N LYS A 123 7.81 -8.54 -1.86
CA LYS A 123 7.19 -8.92 -0.60
C LYS A 123 6.00 -9.85 -0.83
N LYS A 124 5.71 -10.68 0.17
CA LYS A 124 4.52 -11.51 0.19
C LYS A 124 3.31 -10.66 0.55
N MET A 125 2.24 -10.79 -0.23
CA MET A 125 0.97 -10.10 -0.04
C MET A 125 -0.15 -11.15 -0.01
N PRO A 126 -1.09 -11.12 0.95
CA PRO A 126 -2.20 -12.08 1.00
C PRO A 126 -3.15 -11.89 -0.17
N LEU A 127 -3.99 -12.90 -0.43
CA LEU A 127 -5.08 -12.74 -1.40
C LEU A 127 -6.14 -11.80 -0.85
N SER A 128 -6.69 -10.95 -1.72
CA SER A 128 -7.86 -10.14 -1.38
C SER A 128 -9.14 -10.92 -1.64
N SER A 129 -10.14 -10.73 -0.78
CA SER A 129 -11.50 -11.21 -1.02
C SER A 129 -12.27 -10.31 -2.00
N SER A 130 -11.81 -9.09 -2.21
CA SER A 130 -12.50 -8.08 -3.01
C SER A 130 -12.03 -8.06 -4.46
N TYR A 131 -10.76 -8.37 -4.71
CA TYR A 131 -10.16 -8.30 -6.03
C TYR A 131 -9.14 -9.42 -6.27
N SER A 132 -9.07 -9.89 -7.52
CA SER A 132 -8.14 -10.94 -7.94
C SER A 132 -7.28 -10.47 -9.10
N ALA A 133 -5.98 -10.28 -8.84
CA ALA A 133 -5.02 -9.84 -9.84
C ALA A 133 -4.88 -10.83 -11.01
N ARG A 134 -4.74 -10.28 -12.21
CA ARG A 134 -4.38 -11.03 -13.42
C ARG A 134 -2.87 -11.03 -13.59
N VAL A 135 -2.23 -11.91 -12.87
CA VAL A 135 -0.77 -12.07 -12.87
C VAL A 135 -0.41 -13.54 -13.12
N PRO A 136 0.80 -13.83 -13.62
CA PRO A 136 1.24 -15.20 -13.83
C PRO A 136 1.22 -16.03 -12.54
N LEU A 137 0.92 -17.34 -12.67
CA LEU A 137 1.00 -18.28 -11.57
C LEU A 137 2.44 -18.77 -11.39
N LEU A 138 2.96 -18.67 -10.19
CA LEU A 138 4.31 -19.08 -9.83
C LEU A 138 4.25 -20.33 -8.96
N LYS A 139 4.94 -21.40 -9.38
CA LYS A 139 4.95 -22.71 -8.73
C LYS A 139 6.36 -23.28 -8.53
N GLY A 140 6.48 -24.30 -7.70
CA GLY A 140 7.72 -25.03 -7.45
C GLY A 140 8.55 -24.40 -6.34
N GLU A 141 9.87 -24.44 -6.45
CA GLU A 141 10.83 -24.08 -5.40
C GLU A 141 11.03 -22.56 -5.25
N CYS A 142 9.95 -21.80 -5.33
CA CYS A 142 9.99 -20.33 -5.35
C CYS A 142 10.70 -19.73 -4.13
N ASN A 143 10.45 -20.26 -2.94
CA ASN A 143 11.06 -19.73 -1.71
C ASN A 143 12.57 -19.94 -1.67
N LYS A 144 13.07 -21.05 -2.23
CA LYS A 144 14.51 -21.36 -2.30
C LYS A 144 15.26 -20.37 -3.21
N TYR A 145 14.61 -19.93 -4.27
CA TYR A 145 15.16 -19.02 -5.30
C TYR A 145 14.41 -17.70 -5.34
N TRP A 146 13.97 -17.18 -4.17
CA TRP A 146 13.03 -16.05 -4.09
C TRP A 146 13.54 -14.78 -4.79
N GLU A 147 14.80 -14.42 -4.55
CA GLU A 147 15.39 -13.19 -5.12
C GLU A 147 15.52 -13.28 -6.65
N ASP A 148 16.03 -14.40 -7.17
CA ASP A 148 16.15 -14.61 -8.62
C ASP A 148 14.78 -14.70 -9.29
N THR A 149 13.81 -15.33 -8.61
CA THR A 149 12.43 -15.41 -9.07
C THR A 149 11.78 -14.03 -9.10
N TYR A 150 11.98 -13.22 -8.08
CA TYR A 150 11.51 -11.83 -8.06
C TYR A 150 12.08 -11.02 -9.23
N ARG A 151 13.40 -11.10 -9.47
CA ARG A 151 14.05 -10.42 -10.60
C ARG A 151 13.51 -10.88 -11.94
N LEU A 152 13.28 -12.18 -12.10
CA LEU A 152 12.64 -12.74 -13.29
C LEU A 152 11.20 -12.23 -13.47
N MET A 153 10.40 -12.20 -12.40
CA MET A 153 9.01 -11.69 -12.47
C MET A 153 8.97 -10.20 -12.79
N MET A 154 9.90 -9.39 -12.25
CA MET A 154 10.04 -7.98 -12.63
C MET A 154 10.45 -7.83 -14.09
N PHE A 155 11.33 -8.69 -14.62
CA PHE A 155 11.68 -8.71 -16.03
C PHE A 155 10.46 -9.02 -16.91
N ILE A 156 9.65 -10.02 -16.54
CA ILE A 156 8.39 -10.36 -17.24
C ILE A 156 7.40 -9.20 -17.18
N GLN A 157 7.19 -8.61 -16.00
CA GLN A 157 6.27 -7.49 -15.78
C GLN A 157 6.63 -6.25 -16.63
N ASN A 158 7.91 -5.98 -16.82
CA ASN A 158 8.40 -4.83 -17.58
C ASN A 158 8.38 -5.03 -19.10
N ASP A 159 8.12 -6.23 -19.60
CA ASP A 159 7.94 -6.51 -21.02
C ASP A 159 6.47 -6.83 -21.30
N MET A 160 5.78 -5.95 -22.02
CA MET A 160 4.35 -6.08 -22.30
C MET A 160 4.01 -7.41 -22.95
N TRP A 161 4.83 -7.87 -23.92
CA TRP A 161 4.58 -9.13 -24.62
C TRP A 161 4.72 -10.34 -23.69
N LEU A 162 5.77 -10.37 -22.86
CA LEU A 162 5.97 -11.46 -21.88
C LEU A 162 4.85 -11.48 -20.85
N ASN A 163 4.49 -10.33 -20.31
CA ASN A 163 3.44 -10.18 -19.29
C ASN A 163 2.06 -10.64 -19.80
N GLU A 164 1.75 -10.38 -21.05
CA GLU A 164 0.49 -10.80 -21.65
C GLU A 164 0.46 -12.30 -22.01
N ASN A 165 1.60 -12.89 -22.34
CA ASN A 165 1.66 -14.23 -22.90
C ASN A 165 2.11 -15.32 -21.91
N ILE A 166 2.83 -14.98 -20.84
CA ILE A 166 3.22 -15.96 -19.81
C ILE A 166 2.07 -16.10 -18.80
N THR A 167 1.56 -17.32 -18.64
CA THR A 167 0.47 -17.63 -17.71
C THR A 167 0.95 -18.34 -16.45
N GLU A 168 2.07 -19.08 -16.55
CA GLU A 168 2.65 -19.80 -15.43
C GLU A 168 4.18 -19.82 -15.54
N VAL A 169 4.83 -19.70 -14.39
CA VAL A 169 6.28 -19.88 -14.22
C VAL A 169 6.49 -20.99 -13.21
N MET A 170 7.21 -22.04 -13.62
CA MET A 170 7.62 -23.16 -12.77
C MET A 170 9.09 -23.01 -12.41
N VAL A 171 9.39 -23.01 -11.11
CA VAL A 171 10.75 -23.02 -10.56
C VAL A 171 11.12 -24.43 -10.19
N LYS A 172 12.11 -25.02 -10.87
CA LYS A 172 12.59 -26.39 -10.61
C LYS A 172 13.51 -26.44 -9.39
N ASN A 173 13.74 -27.66 -8.86
CA ASN A 173 14.65 -27.91 -7.73
C ASN A 173 16.10 -27.49 -7.99
N ASN A 174 16.54 -27.47 -9.25
CA ASN A 174 17.87 -27.05 -9.67
C ASN A 174 17.98 -25.55 -9.99
N GLY A 175 16.89 -24.77 -9.83
CA GLY A 175 16.85 -23.32 -10.10
C GLY A 175 16.60 -22.96 -11.56
N GLU A 176 16.27 -23.93 -12.43
CA GLU A 176 15.81 -23.65 -13.78
C GLU A 176 14.36 -23.20 -13.80
N TYR A 177 14.01 -22.36 -14.76
CA TYR A 177 12.66 -21.84 -15.00
C TYR A 177 12.05 -22.46 -16.24
N GLN A 178 10.74 -22.72 -16.16
CA GLN A 178 9.90 -23.10 -17.27
C GLN A 178 8.71 -22.15 -17.32
N PHE A 179 8.31 -21.70 -18.53
CA PHE A 179 7.15 -20.86 -18.74
C PHE A 179 6.07 -21.60 -19.51
N LEU A 180 4.83 -21.46 -19.07
CA LEU A 180 3.67 -21.85 -19.83
C LEU A 180 3.13 -20.63 -20.56
N MET A 181 3.09 -20.72 -21.90
CA MET A 181 2.61 -19.64 -22.74
C MET A 181 1.09 -19.73 -22.96
N ARG A 182 0.45 -18.58 -23.14
CA ARG A 182 -1.00 -18.47 -23.36
C ARG A 182 -1.39 -19.01 -24.72
N ILE A 183 -0.76 -18.53 -25.78
CA ILE A 183 -1.08 -18.86 -27.18
C ILE A 183 0.21 -18.85 -28.01
N PRO A 184 0.53 -19.95 -28.74
CA PRO A 184 -0.04 -21.29 -28.56
C PRO A 184 0.35 -21.88 -27.20
N HIS A 185 -0.43 -22.84 -26.69
CA HIS A 185 -0.12 -23.52 -25.43
C HIS A 185 1.12 -24.40 -25.60
N PHE A 186 2.29 -23.87 -25.26
CA PHE A 186 3.54 -24.60 -25.21
C PHE A 186 4.36 -24.20 -23.99
N THR A 187 5.25 -25.07 -23.60
CA THR A 187 6.17 -24.83 -22.47
C THR A 187 7.52 -24.38 -23.01
N VAL A 188 8.03 -23.26 -22.55
CA VAL A 188 9.37 -22.79 -22.84
C VAL A 188 10.30 -23.24 -21.72
N LEU A 189 11.36 -23.98 -22.07
CA LEU A 189 12.44 -24.31 -21.17
C LEU A 189 13.42 -23.13 -21.15
N PHE A 190 13.26 -22.24 -20.16
CA PHE A 190 14.05 -21.02 -20.08
C PHE A 190 15.46 -21.24 -19.54
N GLY A 191 15.63 -22.21 -18.65
CA GLY A 191 16.89 -22.47 -17.93
C GLY A 191 17.10 -21.53 -16.75
N HIS A 192 18.35 -21.26 -16.39
CA HIS A 192 18.68 -20.35 -15.30
C HIS A 192 18.53 -18.89 -15.72
N PHE A 193 18.18 -18.05 -14.74
CA PHE A 193 18.09 -16.59 -14.94
C PHE A 193 19.44 -15.95 -14.59
N GLU A 194 20.35 -15.85 -15.56
CA GLU A 194 21.73 -15.37 -15.34
C GLU A 194 21.94 -13.94 -15.84
N ASP A 195 21.39 -13.60 -17.02
CA ASP A 195 21.52 -12.27 -17.64
C ASP A 195 20.22 -11.88 -18.37
N GLU A 196 19.64 -10.77 -17.91
CA GLU A 196 18.37 -10.23 -18.43
C GLU A 196 18.47 -9.83 -19.91
N GLN A 197 19.60 -9.25 -20.33
CA GLN A 197 19.75 -8.75 -21.70
C GLN A 197 19.92 -9.87 -22.71
N MET A 198 20.73 -10.87 -22.39
CA MET A 198 20.94 -12.03 -23.26
C MET A 198 19.68 -12.89 -23.39
N LYS A 199 18.96 -13.11 -22.30
CA LYS A 199 17.71 -13.89 -22.30
C LYS A 199 16.59 -13.19 -23.08
N LYS A 200 16.50 -11.87 -23.02
CA LYS A 200 15.54 -11.07 -23.79
C LYS A 200 15.71 -11.22 -25.30
N ALA A 201 16.93 -11.36 -25.78
CA ALA A 201 17.22 -11.58 -27.19
C ALA A 201 16.77 -12.96 -27.69
N ASN A 202 16.73 -13.98 -26.80
CA ASN A 202 16.37 -15.35 -27.12
C ASN A 202 14.87 -15.64 -27.04
N LEU A 203 14.06 -14.73 -26.44
CA LEU A 203 12.59 -14.90 -26.29
C LEU A 203 11.79 -14.20 -27.40
N LYS A 204 12.41 -13.35 -28.19
CA LYS A 204 11.82 -12.68 -29.35
C LYS A 204 12.14 -13.40 -30.65
#